data_4bf4da3f868c49f0ccfcae567883e3f4
#
_entry.id   4bf4da3f868c49f0ccfcae567883e3f4
#
_cell.length_a   1.000
_cell.length_b   1.000
_cell.length_c   1.000
_cell.angle_alpha   90.00
_cell.angle_beta   90.00
_cell.angle_gamma   90.00
#
_symmetry.space_group_name_H-M   'P 1'
#
loop_
_entity.id
_entity.type
_entity.pdbx_description
1 polymer ?
#
loop_
_entity_poly.entity_id
_entity_poly.type
_entity_poly.pdbx_seq_one_letter_code
_entity_poly.pdbx_strand_id
1 'polypeptide(L)'
;EHAALIRQHYQYREFAWPWTFRLTRLLYTRSWISNERPGLLFDLATGWLMQHRIILPGATTLTRLISEVREKATLRLWNKLALIPSAEQRSQLEMLLGPTDCSRLSLLESLKKGPVTISGPAFNEAIERWKTLNDFGLHAENLSTLPAVRLKNLARYAGMTSVFNIARMSPQKRMAVLVAFVLAWETLALDDALDVLDAMLAVIIRDARKIGQKKRLRSLKDLDKSALALASACSYLLKEETPDESIRAEVFSYIPRQKLAEIITLVREIARPSDDNFHDEMVEQYGRVRRFLPHLLNTVKFSSAPAGVTTLNACDYLSREFSSRRQFFDDAPTEIISQSWKRLVINKEKHITRRGYT
;
A
#
# COMPACT_ATOMS: atom_id res chain seq x y z
N GLU A 1 -18.48 60.46 20.38
CA GLU A 1 -18.97 61.36 19.32
C GLU A 1 -18.23 61.06 17.97
N HIS A 2 -16.89 61.10 17.92
CA HIS A 2 -16.14 60.84 16.69
C HIS A 2 -16.42 59.48 16.05
N ALA A 3 -16.54 58.42 16.83
CA ALA A 3 -16.85 57.07 16.32
C ALA A 3 -18.25 57.02 15.67
N ALA A 4 -19.22 57.76 16.19
CA ALA A 4 -20.57 57.85 15.63
C ALA A 4 -20.58 58.60 14.30
N LEU A 5 -19.81 59.69 14.19
CA LEU A 5 -19.65 60.48 12.97
C LEU A 5 -18.98 59.67 11.85
N ILE A 6 -17.88 58.99 12.16
CA ILE A 6 -17.18 58.12 11.22
C ILE A 6 -18.12 57.00 10.72
N ARG A 7 -18.83 56.37 11.65
CA ARG A 7 -19.80 55.32 11.33
C ARG A 7 -20.87 55.81 10.34
N GLN A 8 -21.44 56.99 10.59
CA GLN A 8 -22.47 57.57 9.75
C GLN A 8 -21.92 57.99 8.38
N HIS A 9 -20.74 58.60 8.34
CA HIS A 9 -20.10 59.06 7.11
C HIS A 9 -19.72 57.89 6.16
N TYR A 10 -19.16 56.81 6.69
CA TYR A 10 -18.73 55.64 5.91
C TYR A 10 -19.78 54.54 5.83
N GLN A 11 -20.99 54.74 6.35
CA GLN A 11 -22.12 53.80 6.37
C GLN A 11 -21.76 52.43 6.97
N TYR A 12 -20.97 52.43 8.06
CA TYR A 12 -20.67 51.23 8.82
C TYR A 12 -21.86 50.77 9.67
N ARG A 13 -22.12 49.47 9.69
CA ARG A 13 -23.19 48.83 10.49
C ARG A 13 -22.65 48.39 11.84
N GLU A 14 -23.52 48.32 12.81
CA GLU A 14 -23.15 47.79 14.14
C GLU A 14 -22.95 46.28 14.07
N PHE A 15 -22.00 45.76 14.89
CA PHE A 15 -21.83 44.35 15.15
C PHE A 15 -22.95 43.84 16.07
N ALA A 16 -24.17 43.71 15.52
CA ALA A 16 -25.37 43.25 16.17
C ALA A 16 -26.08 42.18 15.34
N TRP A 17 -27.19 41.65 15.81
CA TRP A 17 -28.04 40.77 15.01
C TRP A 17 -28.55 41.50 13.75
N PRO A 18 -28.53 40.89 12.55
CA PRO A 18 -28.27 39.51 12.24
C PRO A 18 -26.78 39.17 11.85
N TRP A 19 -25.90 40.17 11.92
CA TRP A 19 -24.51 40.02 11.44
C TRP A 19 -23.68 39.12 12.35
N THR A 20 -23.90 39.19 13.67
CA THR A 20 -23.27 38.27 14.63
C THR A 20 -23.63 36.82 14.33
N PHE A 21 -24.90 36.53 14.00
CA PHE A 21 -25.36 35.20 13.65
C PHE A 21 -24.73 34.71 12.35
N ARG A 22 -24.68 35.56 11.30
CA ARG A 22 -24.08 35.21 10.02
C ARG A 22 -22.59 34.91 10.16
N LEU A 23 -21.84 35.73 10.89
CA LEU A 23 -20.43 35.48 11.17
C LEU A 23 -20.23 34.19 11.97
N THR A 24 -21.01 34.01 13.04
CA THR A 24 -20.93 32.77 13.83
C THR A 24 -21.18 31.52 12.99
N ARG A 25 -22.16 31.56 12.11
CA ARG A 25 -22.46 30.47 11.18
C ARG A 25 -21.30 30.22 10.21
N LEU A 26 -20.70 31.25 9.64
CA LEU A 26 -19.54 31.15 8.76
C LEU A 26 -18.37 30.52 9.50
N LEU A 27 -18.00 31.02 10.65
CA LEU A 27 -16.91 30.52 11.49
C LEU A 27 -17.17 29.09 11.95
N TYR A 28 -18.40 28.74 12.29
CA TYR A 28 -18.78 27.38 12.66
C TYR A 28 -18.62 26.41 11.49
N THR A 29 -19.08 26.80 10.33
CA THR A 29 -18.94 25.97 9.12
C THR A 29 -17.48 25.71 8.81
N ARG A 30 -16.63 26.73 8.86
CA ARG A 30 -15.18 26.59 8.67
C ARG A 30 -14.54 25.72 9.74
N SER A 31 -14.87 25.96 11.01
CA SER A 31 -14.38 25.14 12.12
C SER A 31 -14.84 23.69 12.02
N TRP A 32 -16.06 23.44 11.53
CA TRP A 32 -16.61 22.10 11.35
C TRP A 32 -15.91 21.35 10.22
N ILE A 33 -15.71 21.98 9.07
CA ILE A 33 -15.17 21.30 7.87
C ILE A 33 -13.66 21.10 7.98
N SER A 34 -12.89 22.15 8.26
CA SER A 34 -11.43 22.15 8.10
C SER A 34 -10.65 22.22 9.41
N ASN A 35 -11.30 22.52 10.54
CA ASN A 35 -10.63 22.73 11.83
C ASN A 35 -9.50 23.77 11.74
N GLU A 36 -9.76 24.89 11.06
CA GLU A 36 -8.78 25.96 10.87
C GLU A 36 -8.21 26.49 12.18
N ARG A 37 -6.98 26.98 12.12
CA ARG A 37 -6.30 27.56 13.28
C ARG A 37 -7.02 28.85 13.74
N PRO A 38 -6.99 29.20 15.05
CA PRO A 38 -7.65 30.41 15.56
C PRO A 38 -7.28 31.68 14.81
N GLY A 39 -6.00 31.86 14.46
CA GLY A 39 -5.51 33.00 13.70
C GLY A 39 -6.18 33.14 12.33
N LEU A 40 -6.26 32.05 11.56
CA LEU A 40 -6.92 32.06 10.24
C LEU A 40 -8.41 32.37 10.35
N LEU A 41 -9.08 31.89 11.40
CA LEU A 41 -10.49 32.23 11.66
C LEU A 41 -10.65 33.70 12.07
N PHE A 42 -9.66 34.27 12.78
CA PHE A 42 -9.63 35.68 13.13
C PHE A 42 -9.46 36.55 11.87
N ASP A 43 -8.51 36.21 11.00
CA ASP A 43 -8.30 36.93 9.74
C ASP A 43 -9.53 36.83 8.82
N LEU A 44 -10.14 35.64 8.75
CA LEU A 44 -11.38 35.44 8.02
C LEU A 44 -12.52 36.30 8.58
N ALA A 45 -12.66 36.35 9.91
CA ALA A 45 -13.71 37.11 10.56
C ALA A 45 -13.51 38.61 10.34
N THR A 46 -12.31 39.13 10.51
CA THR A 46 -12.00 40.56 10.30
C THR A 46 -12.19 40.94 8.84
N GLY A 47 -11.68 40.17 7.89
CA GLY A 47 -11.88 40.39 6.47
C GLY A 47 -13.35 40.38 6.06
N TRP A 48 -14.13 39.40 6.57
CA TRP A 48 -15.58 39.35 6.30
C TRP A 48 -16.34 40.57 6.89
N LEU A 49 -16.02 40.99 8.11
CA LEU A 49 -16.64 42.18 8.74
C LEU A 49 -16.32 43.45 7.95
N MET A 50 -15.08 43.64 7.54
CA MET A 50 -14.63 44.76 6.70
C MET A 50 -15.37 44.81 5.36
N GLN A 51 -15.46 43.67 4.70
CA GLN A 51 -16.15 43.53 3.40
C GLN A 51 -17.64 43.95 3.48
N HIS A 52 -18.28 43.64 4.62
CA HIS A 52 -19.69 43.96 4.83
C HIS A 52 -19.89 45.31 5.48
N ARG A 53 -18.83 46.10 5.64
CA ARG A 53 -18.86 47.40 6.33
C ARG A 53 -19.48 47.31 7.74
N ILE A 54 -19.03 46.36 8.53
CA ILE A 54 -19.44 46.15 9.91
C ILE A 54 -18.32 46.62 10.83
N ILE A 55 -18.67 47.34 11.88
CA ILE A 55 -17.71 47.81 12.89
C ILE A 55 -17.04 46.58 13.52
N LEU A 56 -15.72 46.59 13.55
CA LEU A 56 -14.95 45.49 14.15
C LEU A 56 -15.22 45.49 15.68
N PRO A 57 -15.68 44.37 16.24
CA PRO A 57 -15.74 44.22 17.68
C PRO A 57 -14.33 44.20 18.27
N GLY A 58 -14.20 44.40 19.56
CA GLY A 58 -12.90 44.29 20.23
C GLY A 58 -12.28 42.92 20.00
N ALA A 59 -10.95 42.88 19.91
CA ALA A 59 -10.21 41.65 19.65
C ALA A 59 -10.55 40.51 20.63
N THR A 60 -10.75 40.83 21.90
CA THR A 60 -11.17 39.87 22.93
C THR A 60 -12.55 39.26 22.66
N THR A 61 -13.50 40.08 22.17
CA THR A 61 -14.85 39.61 21.81
C THR A 61 -14.77 38.63 20.62
N LEU A 62 -13.97 38.96 19.61
CA LEU A 62 -13.81 38.12 18.43
C LEU A 62 -13.08 36.81 18.74
N THR A 63 -12.01 36.85 19.53
CA THR A 63 -11.31 35.65 19.98
C THR A 63 -12.18 34.75 20.84
N ARG A 64 -13.01 35.31 21.74
CA ARG A 64 -13.97 34.53 22.52
C ARG A 64 -15.00 33.86 21.62
N LEU A 65 -15.57 34.56 20.65
CA LEU A 65 -16.52 34.01 19.70
C LEU A 65 -15.90 32.85 18.91
N ILE A 66 -14.65 33.00 18.43
CA ILE A 66 -13.93 31.98 17.71
C ILE A 66 -13.69 30.73 18.60
N SER A 67 -13.30 30.93 19.85
CA SER A 67 -13.08 29.83 20.80
C SER A 67 -14.38 29.07 21.08
N GLU A 68 -15.49 29.76 21.35
CA GLU A 68 -16.81 29.15 21.58
C GLU A 68 -17.27 28.34 20.35
N VAL A 69 -17.08 28.87 19.14
CA VAL A 69 -17.45 28.22 17.89
C VAL A 69 -16.62 26.94 17.65
N ARG A 70 -15.32 27.03 17.90
CA ARG A 70 -14.42 25.86 17.76
C ARG A 70 -14.72 24.77 18.78
N GLU A 71 -15.00 25.15 20.01
CA GLU A 71 -15.41 24.26 21.09
C GLU A 71 -16.72 23.53 20.74
N LYS A 72 -17.74 24.24 20.32
CA LYS A 72 -19.04 23.68 19.88
C LYS A 72 -18.84 22.70 18.71
N ALA A 73 -18.02 23.05 17.73
CA ALA A 73 -17.72 22.17 16.62
C ALA A 73 -16.95 20.91 17.08
N THR A 74 -16.05 21.02 18.04
CA THR A 74 -15.29 19.90 18.58
C THR A 74 -16.15 18.98 19.44
N LEU A 75 -16.98 19.52 20.30
CA LEU A 75 -17.94 18.74 21.10
C LEU A 75 -18.91 17.96 20.21
N ARG A 76 -19.41 18.62 19.15
CA ARG A 76 -20.27 17.93 18.17
C ARG A 76 -19.54 16.73 17.51
N LEU A 77 -18.26 16.88 17.17
CA LEU A 77 -17.47 15.78 16.61
C LEU A 77 -17.34 14.63 17.61
N TRP A 78 -16.97 14.93 18.86
CA TRP A 78 -16.84 13.91 19.90
C TRP A 78 -18.15 13.18 20.16
N ASN A 79 -19.25 13.93 20.28
CA ASN A 79 -20.58 13.33 20.49
C ASN A 79 -20.97 12.42 19.33
N LYS A 80 -20.76 12.84 18.07
CA LYS A 80 -21.08 12.02 16.92
C LYS A 80 -20.24 10.74 16.89
N LEU A 81 -18.93 10.84 17.12
CA LEU A 81 -18.04 9.67 17.13
C LEU A 81 -18.34 8.73 18.31
N ALA A 82 -18.62 9.28 19.49
CA ALA A 82 -18.96 8.47 20.67
C ALA A 82 -20.30 7.73 20.56
N LEU A 83 -21.18 8.12 19.63
CA LEU A 83 -22.46 7.44 19.37
C LEU A 83 -22.33 6.29 18.36
N ILE A 84 -21.25 6.21 17.59
CA ILE A 84 -21.08 5.17 16.57
C ILE A 84 -21.01 3.77 17.20
N PRO A 85 -20.17 3.48 18.22
CA PRO A 85 -20.01 2.13 18.72
C PRO A 85 -21.23 1.69 19.56
N SER A 86 -21.61 0.42 19.41
CA SER A 86 -22.58 -0.26 20.27
C SER A 86 -22.07 -0.35 21.72
N ALA A 87 -22.90 -0.77 22.64
CA ALA A 87 -22.49 -0.96 24.04
C ALA A 87 -21.36 -1.99 24.20
N GLU A 88 -21.40 -3.07 23.42
CA GLU A 88 -20.37 -4.10 23.39
C GLU A 88 -19.07 -3.57 22.80
N GLN A 89 -19.11 -2.90 21.66
CA GLN A 89 -17.95 -2.28 21.01
C GLN A 89 -17.30 -1.22 21.91
N ARG A 90 -18.09 -0.47 22.69
CA ARG A 90 -17.54 0.48 23.69
C ARG A 90 -16.70 -0.23 24.74
N SER A 91 -17.20 -1.34 25.27
CA SER A 91 -16.45 -2.14 26.25
C SER A 91 -15.14 -2.66 25.64
N GLN A 92 -15.17 -3.18 24.42
CA GLN A 92 -13.99 -3.64 23.71
C GLN A 92 -12.98 -2.50 23.45
N LEU A 93 -13.46 -1.31 23.05
CA LEU A 93 -12.60 -0.13 22.87
C LEU A 93 -11.92 0.34 24.16
N GLU A 94 -12.63 0.30 25.29
CA GLU A 94 -12.02 0.61 26.60
C GLU A 94 -10.95 -0.42 27.02
N MET A 95 -11.08 -1.69 26.61
CA MET A 95 -10.06 -2.72 26.86
C MET A 95 -8.74 -2.43 26.13
N LEU A 96 -8.75 -1.63 25.03
CA LEU A 96 -7.52 -1.19 24.37
C LEU A 96 -6.56 -0.44 25.30
N LEU A 97 -7.09 0.20 26.34
CA LEU A 97 -6.31 0.97 27.31
C LEU A 97 -5.70 0.11 28.41
N GLY A 98 -6.19 -1.12 28.57
CA GLY A 98 -5.67 -2.08 29.55
C GLY A 98 -4.35 -2.71 29.12
N PRO A 99 -3.61 -3.30 30.09
CA PRO A 99 -2.44 -4.12 29.79
C PRO A 99 -2.85 -5.38 29.03
N THR A 100 -1.99 -5.84 28.15
CA THR A 100 -2.17 -7.13 27.45
C THR A 100 -1.64 -8.26 28.35
N ASP A 101 -2.29 -9.43 28.34
CA ASP A 101 -1.92 -10.59 29.16
C ASP A 101 -0.44 -11.02 29.03
N CYS A 102 0.17 -10.73 27.88
CA CYS A 102 1.54 -11.11 27.55
C CYS A 102 2.58 -9.99 27.67
N SER A 103 2.17 -8.73 27.92
CA SER A 103 3.11 -7.60 27.96
C SER A 103 2.65 -6.49 28.90
N ARG A 104 3.63 -5.70 29.41
CA ARG A 104 3.33 -4.47 30.18
C ARG A 104 2.78 -3.33 29.30
N LEU A 105 2.76 -3.50 27.98
CA LEU A 105 2.24 -2.54 27.03
C LEU A 105 0.74 -2.77 26.86
N SER A 106 -0.03 -1.70 26.73
CA SER A 106 -1.44 -1.79 26.39
C SER A 106 -1.61 -2.26 24.94
N LEU A 107 -2.77 -2.85 24.64
CA LEU A 107 -3.10 -3.25 23.27
C LEU A 107 -3.06 -2.04 22.30
N LEU A 108 -3.51 -0.86 22.75
CA LEU A 108 -3.43 0.37 21.96
C LEU A 108 -1.98 0.70 21.55
N GLU A 109 -1.02 0.61 22.48
CA GLU A 109 0.39 0.90 22.15
C GLU A 109 1.01 -0.15 21.22
N SER A 110 0.60 -1.42 21.32
CA SER A 110 1.02 -2.44 20.37
C SER A 110 0.45 -2.19 18.97
N LEU A 111 -0.82 -1.81 18.87
CA LEU A 111 -1.48 -1.51 17.60
C LEU A 111 -0.94 -0.25 16.90
N LYS A 112 -0.32 0.68 17.63
CA LYS A 112 0.33 1.86 17.03
C LYS A 112 1.61 1.51 16.26
N LYS A 113 2.26 0.40 16.59
CA LYS A 113 3.53 0.00 15.98
C LYS A 113 3.28 -0.66 14.63
N GLY A 114 3.87 -0.11 13.58
CA GLY A 114 3.92 -0.73 12.27
C GLY A 114 5.04 -1.76 12.13
N PRO A 115 5.10 -2.50 11.01
CA PRO A 115 6.17 -3.43 10.73
C PRO A 115 7.51 -2.70 10.62
N VAL A 116 8.55 -3.27 11.23
CA VAL A 116 9.92 -2.67 11.23
C VAL A 116 10.80 -3.30 10.16
N THR A 117 10.50 -4.54 9.77
CA THR A 117 11.30 -5.32 8.82
C THR A 117 10.49 -5.80 7.64
N ILE A 118 11.17 -6.00 6.51
CA ILE A 118 10.58 -6.61 5.31
C ILE A 118 10.79 -8.12 5.40
N SER A 119 9.87 -8.80 6.08
CA SER A 119 9.96 -10.24 6.31
C SER A 119 8.58 -10.88 6.41
N GLY A 120 8.51 -12.20 6.20
CA GLY A 120 7.25 -12.93 6.33
C GLY A 120 6.61 -12.85 7.71
N PRO A 121 7.35 -12.98 8.81
CA PRO A 121 6.81 -12.74 10.14
C PRO A 121 6.23 -11.34 10.31
N ALA A 122 6.93 -10.29 9.90
CA ALA A 122 6.44 -8.91 9.96
C ALA A 122 5.18 -8.69 9.12
N PHE A 123 5.08 -9.36 7.97
CA PHE A 123 3.87 -9.37 7.16
C PHE A 123 2.69 -10.02 7.92
N ASN A 124 2.90 -11.18 8.53
CA ASN A 124 1.84 -11.83 9.31
C ASN A 124 1.42 -10.97 10.51
N GLU A 125 2.36 -10.34 11.22
CA GLU A 125 2.05 -9.41 12.30
C GLU A 125 1.19 -8.23 11.82
N ALA A 126 1.49 -7.68 10.64
CA ALA A 126 0.71 -6.60 10.04
C ALA A 126 -0.72 -7.05 9.70
N ILE A 127 -0.91 -8.26 9.17
CA ILE A 127 -2.23 -8.83 8.90
C ILE A 127 -3.02 -9.09 10.20
N GLU A 128 -2.39 -9.66 11.22
CA GLU A 128 -3.05 -9.88 12.52
C GLU A 128 -3.40 -8.54 13.20
N ARG A 129 -2.56 -7.52 13.07
CA ARG A 129 -2.84 -6.16 13.53
C ARG A 129 -4.08 -5.59 12.82
N TRP A 130 -4.14 -5.70 11.51
CA TRP A 130 -5.30 -5.30 10.73
C TRP A 130 -6.55 -6.06 11.15
N LYS A 131 -6.47 -7.39 11.28
CA LYS A 131 -7.58 -8.23 11.71
C LYS A 131 -8.12 -7.81 13.08
N THR A 132 -7.24 -7.59 14.04
CA THR A 132 -7.62 -7.10 15.37
C THR A 132 -8.40 -5.77 15.30
N LEU A 133 -7.99 -4.86 14.42
CA LEU A 133 -8.67 -3.57 14.23
C LEU A 133 -10.00 -3.73 13.47
N ASN A 134 -10.05 -4.58 12.47
CA ASN A 134 -11.26 -4.89 11.70
C ASN A 134 -12.34 -5.60 12.55
N ASP A 135 -11.92 -6.45 13.48
CA ASP A 135 -12.81 -7.20 14.38
C ASP A 135 -13.62 -6.29 15.34
N PHE A 136 -13.22 -5.03 15.54
CA PHE A 136 -14.06 -4.04 16.22
C PHE A 136 -15.34 -3.73 15.46
N GLY A 137 -15.41 -4.00 14.14
CA GLY A 137 -16.61 -3.82 13.32
C GLY A 137 -17.10 -2.37 13.25
N LEU A 138 -16.19 -1.40 13.39
CA LEU A 138 -16.49 0.02 13.27
C LEU A 138 -16.48 0.43 11.80
N HIS A 139 -17.43 -0.07 11.03
CA HIS A 139 -17.47 0.21 9.60
C HIS A 139 -17.89 1.64 9.27
N ALA A 140 -17.38 2.12 8.14
CA ALA A 140 -17.48 3.50 7.68
C ALA A 140 -18.90 3.97 7.29
N GLU A 141 -19.94 3.19 7.51
CA GLU A 141 -21.29 3.42 6.99
C GLU A 141 -21.90 4.78 7.39
N ASN A 142 -21.52 5.31 8.54
CA ASN A 142 -22.03 6.60 9.03
C ASN A 142 -21.01 7.75 9.01
N LEU A 143 -19.83 7.53 8.40
CA LEU A 143 -18.77 8.54 8.39
C LEU A 143 -18.99 9.65 7.35
N SER A 144 -19.87 9.47 6.37
CA SER A 144 -20.16 10.47 5.33
C SER A 144 -20.62 11.83 5.89
N THR A 145 -21.16 11.84 7.10
CA THR A 145 -21.58 13.07 7.79
C THR A 145 -20.47 13.75 8.58
N LEU A 146 -19.28 13.13 8.65
CA LEU A 146 -18.13 13.64 9.39
C LEU A 146 -17.07 14.21 8.43
N PRO A 147 -16.53 15.39 8.72
CA PRO A 147 -15.44 15.93 7.90
C PRO A 147 -14.19 15.07 8.00
N ALA A 148 -13.73 14.53 6.87
CA ALA A 148 -12.58 13.65 6.80
C ALA A 148 -11.31 14.27 7.42
N VAL A 149 -11.09 15.57 7.20
CA VAL A 149 -9.94 16.29 7.77
C VAL A 149 -9.97 16.27 9.30
N ARG A 150 -11.14 16.44 9.91
CA ARG A 150 -11.27 16.41 11.37
C ARG A 150 -11.08 15.03 11.94
N LEU A 151 -11.60 14.00 11.26
CA LEU A 151 -11.39 12.60 11.63
C LEU A 151 -9.90 12.27 11.60
N LYS A 152 -9.22 12.61 10.50
CA LYS A 152 -7.77 12.41 10.34
C LYS A 152 -6.96 13.13 11.42
N ASN A 153 -7.30 14.39 11.76
CA ASN A 153 -6.63 15.13 12.81
C ASN A 153 -6.83 14.48 14.19
N LEU A 154 -8.04 14.00 14.49
CA LEU A 154 -8.32 13.31 15.75
C LEU A 154 -7.60 11.96 15.84
N ALA A 155 -7.57 11.21 14.75
CA ALA A 155 -6.83 9.97 14.66
C ALA A 155 -5.33 10.20 14.88
N ARG A 156 -4.75 11.20 14.21
CA ARG A 156 -3.35 11.60 14.43
C ARG A 156 -3.07 11.97 15.89
N TYR A 157 -3.98 12.72 16.51
CA TYR A 157 -3.90 13.04 17.93
C TYR A 157 -3.90 11.78 18.80
N ALA A 158 -4.78 10.81 18.50
CA ALA A 158 -4.83 9.51 19.19
C ALA A 158 -3.50 8.73 19.07
N GLY A 159 -2.90 8.70 17.88
CA GLY A 159 -1.62 8.06 17.64
C GLY A 159 -0.47 8.66 18.45
N MET A 160 -0.47 9.98 18.60
CA MET A 160 0.59 10.71 19.33
C MET A 160 0.37 10.77 20.85
N THR A 161 -0.83 10.48 21.32
CA THR A 161 -1.17 10.60 22.74
C THR A 161 -0.92 9.29 23.47
N SER A 162 -0.28 9.33 24.63
CA SER A 162 -0.07 8.15 25.46
C SER A 162 -1.38 7.57 26.00
N VAL A 163 -1.40 6.27 26.23
CA VAL A 163 -2.57 5.58 26.80
C VAL A 163 -3.02 6.20 28.11
N PHE A 164 -2.06 6.54 28.99
CA PHE A 164 -2.34 7.20 30.26
C PHE A 164 -3.13 8.50 30.09
N ASN A 165 -2.74 9.33 29.12
CA ASN A 165 -3.43 10.59 28.86
C ASN A 165 -4.80 10.36 28.23
N ILE A 166 -4.98 9.34 27.38
CA ILE A 166 -6.28 8.99 26.80
C ILE A 166 -7.23 8.51 27.93
N ALA A 167 -6.76 7.66 28.82
CA ALA A 167 -7.55 7.12 29.93
C ALA A 167 -8.11 8.23 30.86
N ARG A 168 -7.39 9.34 31.00
CA ARG A 168 -7.79 10.50 31.84
C ARG A 168 -8.75 11.48 31.17
N MET A 169 -9.05 11.29 29.88
CA MET A 169 -10.01 12.15 29.17
C MET A 169 -11.44 11.92 29.66
N SER A 170 -12.29 12.93 29.45
CA SER A 170 -13.73 12.75 29.64
C SER A 170 -14.26 11.59 28.81
N PRO A 171 -15.27 10.83 29.28
CA PRO A 171 -15.74 9.61 28.60
C PRO A 171 -16.07 9.81 27.12
N GLN A 172 -16.73 10.93 26.77
CA GLN A 172 -17.09 11.26 25.40
C GLN A 172 -15.87 11.51 24.52
N LYS A 173 -14.90 12.31 25.01
CA LYS A 173 -13.66 12.59 24.29
C LYS A 173 -12.83 11.33 24.12
N ARG A 174 -12.69 10.54 25.19
CA ARG A 174 -11.95 9.27 25.18
C ARG A 174 -12.51 8.31 24.12
N MET A 175 -13.83 8.09 24.15
CA MET A 175 -14.49 7.24 23.18
C MET A 175 -14.29 7.75 21.75
N ALA A 176 -14.47 9.05 21.49
CA ALA A 176 -14.24 9.64 20.17
C ALA A 176 -12.79 9.45 19.68
N VAL A 177 -11.81 9.56 20.58
CA VAL A 177 -10.39 9.35 20.26
C VAL A 177 -10.12 7.89 19.91
N LEU A 178 -10.68 6.94 20.66
CA LEU A 178 -10.52 5.50 20.39
C LEU A 178 -11.19 5.10 19.07
N VAL A 179 -12.40 5.56 18.81
CA VAL A 179 -13.10 5.31 17.53
C VAL A 179 -12.29 5.88 16.36
N ALA A 180 -11.83 7.13 16.47
CA ALA A 180 -11.01 7.72 15.41
C ALA A 180 -9.68 6.99 15.20
N PHE A 181 -9.10 6.47 16.27
CA PHE A 181 -7.91 5.63 16.20
C PHE A 181 -8.19 4.35 15.41
N VAL A 182 -9.17 3.55 15.81
CA VAL A 182 -9.47 2.26 15.16
C VAL A 182 -9.74 2.45 13.67
N LEU A 183 -10.62 3.40 13.32
CA LEU A 183 -10.97 3.69 11.91
C LEU A 183 -9.78 4.07 11.03
N ALA A 184 -8.83 4.83 11.56
CA ALA A 184 -7.66 5.23 10.81
C ALA A 184 -6.57 4.16 10.78
N TRP A 185 -6.36 3.47 11.92
CA TRP A 185 -5.33 2.45 12.03
C TRP A 185 -5.70 1.15 11.31
N GLU A 186 -6.99 0.85 11.16
CA GLU A 186 -7.45 -0.25 10.31
C GLU A 186 -6.94 -0.08 8.87
N THR A 187 -7.14 1.09 8.28
CA THR A 187 -6.63 1.39 6.93
C THR A 187 -5.10 1.35 6.89
N LEU A 188 -4.43 2.00 7.85
CA LEU A 188 -2.96 2.03 7.91
C LEU A 188 -2.35 0.64 8.10
N ALA A 189 -2.98 -0.23 8.88
CA ALA A 189 -2.47 -1.58 9.11
C ALA A 189 -2.54 -2.44 7.86
N LEU A 190 -3.59 -2.25 7.04
CA LEU A 190 -3.69 -2.93 5.75
C LEU A 190 -2.68 -2.38 4.74
N ASP A 191 -2.54 -1.05 4.67
CA ASP A 191 -1.53 -0.41 3.82
C ASP A 191 -0.11 -0.91 4.20
N ASP A 192 0.23 -0.93 5.48
CA ASP A 192 1.50 -1.46 5.98
C ASP A 192 1.74 -2.93 5.56
N ALA A 193 0.70 -3.77 5.61
CA ALA A 193 0.81 -5.16 5.18
C ALA A 193 1.06 -5.27 3.68
N LEU A 194 0.35 -4.48 2.87
CA LEU A 194 0.54 -4.44 1.42
C LEU A 194 1.92 -3.89 1.04
N ASP A 195 2.41 -2.87 1.75
CA ASP A 195 3.74 -2.31 1.53
C ASP A 195 4.85 -3.33 1.84
N VAL A 196 4.70 -4.10 2.92
CA VAL A 196 5.65 -5.20 3.22
C VAL A 196 5.62 -6.26 2.13
N LEU A 197 4.43 -6.63 1.63
CA LEU A 197 4.29 -7.60 0.55
C LEU A 197 4.93 -7.09 -0.74
N ASP A 198 4.66 -5.86 -1.14
CA ASP A 198 5.24 -5.23 -2.33
C ASP A 198 6.77 -5.20 -2.24
N ALA A 199 7.31 -4.78 -1.11
CA ALA A 199 8.75 -4.78 -0.87
C ALA A 199 9.37 -6.19 -0.93
N MET A 200 8.68 -7.20 -0.38
CA MET A 200 9.12 -8.61 -0.49
C MET A 200 9.14 -9.08 -1.96
N LEU A 201 8.10 -8.78 -2.73
CA LEU A 201 8.02 -9.12 -4.15
C LEU A 201 9.11 -8.40 -4.96
N ALA A 202 9.34 -7.12 -4.69
CA ALA A 202 10.40 -6.35 -5.34
C ALA A 202 11.79 -6.93 -5.09
N VAL A 203 12.06 -7.42 -3.87
CA VAL A 203 13.32 -8.12 -3.54
C VAL A 203 13.45 -9.41 -4.34
N ILE A 204 12.38 -10.21 -4.43
CA ILE A 204 12.38 -11.48 -5.16
C ILE A 204 12.65 -11.26 -6.65
N ILE A 205 11.95 -10.31 -7.27
CA ILE A 205 12.14 -9.95 -8.68
C ILE A 205 13.57 -9.49 -8.95
N ARG A 206 14.11 -8.62 -8.07
CA ARG A 206 15.50 -8.14 -8.19
C ARG A 206 16.51 -9.27 -8.06
N ASP A 207 16.32 -10.16 -7.09
CA ASP A 207 17.23 -11.30 -6.86
C ASP A 207 17.17 -12.29 -8.03
N ALA A 208 15.96 -12.60 -8.53
CA ALA A 208 15.78 -13.45 -9.71
C ALA A 208 16.50 -12.87 -10.93
N ARG A 209 16.35 -11.57 -11.21
CA ARG A 209 17.07 -10.88 -12.30
C ARG A 209 18.58 -10.97 -12.14
N LYS A 210 19.11 -10.75 -10.94
CA LYS A 210 20.56 -10.85 -10.66
C LYS A 210 21.08 -12.27 -10.90
N ILE A 211 20.33 -13.29 -10.48
CA ILE A 211 20.69 -14.69 -10.66
C ILE A 211 20.69 -15.02 -12.16
N GLY A 212 19.63 -14.65 -12.89
CA GLY A 212 19.55 -14.83 -14.33
C GLY A 212 20.70 -14.16 -15.08
N GLN A 213 20.99 -12.89 -14.76
CA GLN A 213 22.14 -12.17 -15.33
C GLN A 213 23.48 -12.86 -15.02
N LYS A 214 23.68 -13.35 -13.79
CA LYS A 214 24.90 -14.07 -13.40
C LYS A 214 25.03 -15.41 -14.13
N LYS A 215 23.92 -16.15 -14.28
CA LYS A 215 23.89 -17.40 -15.09
C LYS A 215 24.29 -17.07 -16.54
N ARG A 216 23.71 -16.03 -17.12
CA ARG A 216 24.01 -15.58 -18.48
C ARG A 216 25.49 -15.18 -18.66
N LEU A 217 26.06 -14.40 -17.74
CA LEU A 217 27.47 -14.03 -17.78
C LEU A 217 28.41 -15.23 -17.70
N ARG A 218 28.06 -16.28 -16.96
CA ARG A 218 28.80 -17.54 -16.94
C ARG A 218 28.70 -18.26 -18.30
N SER A 219 27.49 -18.33 -18.86
CA SER A 219 27.25 -18.91 -20.17
C SER A 219 28.01 -18.18 -21.28
N LEU A 220 28.16 -16.84 -21.21
CA LEU A 220 28.97 -16.06 -22.14
C LEU A 220 30.47 -16.43 -22.09
N LYS A 221 31.03 -16.74 -20.90
CA LYS A 221 32.41 -17.23 -20.78
C LYS A 221 32.59 -18.61 -21.41
N ASP A 222 31.58 -19.45 -21.33
CA ASP A 222 31.58 -20.75 -21.99
C ASP A 222 31.37 -20.60 -23.50
N LEU A 223 30.65 -19.54 -23.94
CA LEU A 223 30.50 -19.17 -25.35
C LEU A 223 31.84 -18.78 -25.98
N ASP A 224 32.68 -17.98 -25.28
CA ASP A 224 33.98 -17.58 -25.79
C ASP A 224 34.84 -18.80 -26.14
N LYS A 225 34.87 -19.80 -25.25
CA LYS A 225 35.60 -21.06 -25.49
C LYS A 225 35.01 -21.84 -26.69
N SER A 226 33.67 -21.89 -26.75
CA SER A 226 32.94 -22.57 -27.78
C SER A 226 33.09 -21.89 -29.15
N ALA A 227 33.08 -20.56 -29.17
CA ALA A 227 33.31 -19.75 -30.35
C ALA A 227 34.74 -19.92 -30.89
N LEU A 228 35.76 -19.93 -30.02
CA LEU A 228 37.14 -20.20 -30.40
C LEU A 228 37.30 -21.62 -30.98
N ALA A 229 36.64 -22.61 -30.37
CA ALA A 229 36.65 -23.97 -30.89
C ALA A 229 35.98 -24.07 -32.26
N LEU A 230 34.84 -23.41 -32.48
CA LEU A 230 34.19 -23.32 -33.79
C LEU A 230 35.04 -22.58 -34.82
N ALA A 231 35.63 -21.44 -34.43
CA ALA A 231 36.52 -20.68 -35.31
C ALA A 231 37.73 -21.55 -35.74
N SER A 232 38.31 -22.31 -34.80
CA SER A 232 39.38 -23.26 -35.10
C SER A 232 38.91 -24.37 -36.03
N ALA A 233 37.72 -24.95 -35.82
CA ALA A 233 37.16 -25.95 -36.72
C ALA A 233 36.92 -25.38 -38.14
N CYS A 234 36.39 -24.15 -38.23
CA CYS A 234 36.15 -23.49 -39.50
C CYS A 234 37.47 -23.09 -40.22
N SER A 235 38.55 -22.80 -39.50
CA SER A 235 39.84 -22.48 -40.09
C SER A 235 40.44 -23.62 -40.92
N TYR A 236 40.09 -24.88 -40.62
CA TYR A 236 40.46 -26.01 -41.43
C TYR A 236 39.81 -26.01 -42.82
N LEU A 237 38.59 -25.41 -42.95
CA LEU A 237 37.90 -25.25 -44.23
C LEU A 237 38.55 -24.22 -45.15
N LEU A 238 39.39 -23.34 -44.61
CA LEU A 238 40.08 -22.27 -45.32
C LEU A 238 41.51 -22.65 -45.73
N LYS A 239 41.96 -23.88 -45.42
CA LYS A 239 43.27 -24.35 -45.82
C LYS A 239 43.24 -24.86 -47.27
N GLU A 240 43.79 -24.08 -48.19
CA GLU A 240 43.88 -24.43 -49.64
C GLU A 240 44.73 -25.65 -49.93
N GLU A 241 45.63 -26.02 -49.03
CA GLU A 241 46.56 -27.13 -49.18
C GLU A 241 45.91 -28.48 -48.84
N THR A 242 44.74 -28.53 -48.23
CA THR A 242 44.10 -29.78 -47.78
C THR A 242 43.06 -30.24 -48.80
N PRO A 243 43.15 -31.46 -49.31
CA PRO A 243 42.12 -32.01 -50.22
C PRO A 243 40.76 -32.04 -49.57
N ASP A 244 39.70 -31.68 -50.31
CA ASP A 244 38.31 -31.63 -49.79
C ASP A 244 37.85 -32.93 -49.13
N GLU A 245 38.33 -34.08 -49.62
CA GLU A 245 38.02 -35.42 -49.11
C GLU A 245 38.55 -35.65 -47.68
N SER A 246 39.64 -34.99 -47.27
CA SER A 246 40.32 -35.19 -45.99
C SER A 246 39.90 -34.12 -44.94
N ILE A 247 39.30 -33.00 -45.36
CA ILE A 247 38.91 -31.90 -44.47
C ILE A 247 38.04 -32.40 -43.32
N ARG A 248 37.05 -33.23 -43.60
CA ARG A 248 36.15 -33.77 -42.55
C ARG A 248 36.91 -34.61 -41.52
N ALA A 249 37.85 -35.38 -41.94
CA ALA A 249 38.66 -36.19 -41.04
C ALA A 249 39.57 -35.35 -40.18
N GLU A 250 40.17 -34.28 -40.73
CA GLU A 250 40.99 -33.33 -39.98
C GLU A 250 40.19 -32.54 -38.95
N VAL A 251 39.00 -32.03 -39.31
CA VAL A 251 38.13 -31.34 -38.37
C VAL A 251 37.72 -32.26 -37.21
N PHE A 252 37.37 -33.52 -37.49
CA PHE A 252 36.96 -34.45 -36.43
C PHE A 252 38.13 -35.03 -35.64
N SER A 253 39.36 -34.99 -36.16
CA SER A 253 40.55 -35.30 -35.38
C SER A 253 40.83 -34.22 -34.33
N TYR A 254 40.52 -32.94 -34.66
CA TYR A 254 40.70 -31.81 -33.77
C TYR A 254 39.56 -31.70 -32.76
N ILE A 255 38.30 -31.80 -33.20
CA ILE A 255 37.12 -31.74 -32.34
C ILE A 255 36.23 -32.96 -32.66
N PRO A 256 36.03 -33.87 -31.67
CA PRO A 256 35.13 -35.01 -31.85
C PRO A 256 33.72 -34.55 -32.26
N ARG A 257 33.08 -35.30 -33.18
CA ARG A 257 31.78 -34.99 -33.75
C ARG A 257 30.70 -34.66 -32.69
N GLN A 258 30.69 -35.44 -31.59
CA GLN A 258 29.74 -35.27 -30.50
C GLN A 258 29.97 -33.93 -29.81
N LYS A 259 31.23 -33.59 -29.50
CA LYS A 259 31.58 -32.31 -28.85
C LYS A 259 31.30 -31.12 -29.75
N LEU A 260 31.48 -31.22 -31.05
CA LEU A 260 31.13 -30.17 -32.01
C LEU A 260 29.59 -29.93 -32.03
N ALA A 261 28.79 -31.00 -31.98
CA ALA A 261 27.33 -30.90 -31.92
C ALA A 261 26.86 -30.22 -30.61
N GLU A 262 27.46 -30.55 -29.47
CA GLU A 262 27.22 -29.92 -28.19
C GLU A 262 27.56 -28.42 -28.23
N ILE A 263 28.70 -28.04 -28.78
CA ILE A 263 29.13 -26.65 -28.94
C ILE A 263 28.16 -25.87 -29.83
N ILE A 264 27.72 -26.44 -30.96
CA ILE A 264 26.76 -25.79 -31.86
C ILE A 264 25.43 -25.57 -31.16
N THR A 265 24.96 -26.54 -30.39
CA THR A 265 23.72 -26.38 -29.60
C THR A 265 23.86 -25.30 -28.57
N LEU A 266 24.93 -25.28 -27.79
CA LEU A 266 25.24 -24.29 -26.78
C LEU A 266 25.32 -22.87 -27.38
N VAL A 267 26.03 -22.70 -28.49
CA VAL A 267 26.14 -21.41 -29.18
C VAL A 267 24.78 -20.91 -29.67
N ARG A 268 23.94 -21.80 -30.21
CA ARG A 268 22.57 -21.43 -30.64
C ARG A 268 21.69 -21.04 -29.49
N GLU A 269 21.80 -21.65 -28.32
CA GLU A 269 21.03 -21.31 -27.12
C GLU A 269 21.47 -19.97 -26.54
N ILE A 270 22.78 -19.70 -26.47
CA ILE A 270 23.33 -18.47 -25.89
C ILE A 270 23.19 -17.28 -26.84
N ALA A 271 23.29 -17.50 -28.16
CA ALA A 271 23.14 -16.44 -29.17
C ALA A 271 21.72 -15.90 -29.32
N ARG A 272 20.73 -16.45 -28.61
CA ARG A 272 19.38 -15.90 -28.58
C ARG A 272 19.39 -14.50 -27.93
N PRO A 273 18.60 -13.54 -28.44
CA PRO A 273 18.47 -12.25 -27.81
C PRO A 273 17.94 -12.42 -26.37
N SER A 274 18.34 -11.52 -25.48
CA SER A 274 17.84 -11.49 -24.12
C SER A 274 16.34 -11.29 -24.16
N ASP A 275 15.58 -12.26 -23.70
CA ASP A 275 14.13 -12.19 -23.56
C ASP A 275 13.69 -11.68 -22.18
N ASP A 276 14.64 -11.21 -21.34
CA ASP A 276 14.43 -10.87 -19.92
C ASP A 276 13.73 -11.99 -19.12
N ASN A 277 13.85 -13.22 -19.63
CA ASN A 277 13.24 -14.38 -19.00
C ASN A 277 14.03 -14.78 -17.74
N PHE A 278 13.42 -14.56 -16.59
CA PHE A 278 13.92 -14.96 -15.27
C PHE A 278 12.84 -15.75 -14.50
N HIS A 279 11.93 -16.38 -15.22
CA HIS A 279 10.81 -17.13 -14.66
C HIS A 279 11.28 -18.28 -13.76
N ASP A 280 12.26 -19.06 -14.20
CA ASP A 280 12.78 -20.18 -13.41
C ASP A 280 13.41 -19.71 -12.10
N GLU A 281 14.16 -18.61 -12.15
CA GLU A 281 14.74 -17.99 -10.97
C GLU A 281 13.66 -17.43 -10.01
N MET A 282 12.55 -16.90 -10.55
CA MET A 282 11.41 -16.49 -9.73
C MET A 282 10.70 -17.68 -9.09
N VAL A 283 10.51 -18.78 -9.82
CA VAL A 283 9.91 -20.01 -9.28
C VAL A 283 10.75 -20.56 -8.13
N GLU A 284 12.09 -20.55 -8.24
CA GLU A 284 12.99 -20.92 -7.14
C GLU A 284 12.77 -20.04 -5.89
N GLN A 285 12.49 -18.76 -6.07
CA GLN A 285 12.25 -17.81 -4.98
C GLN A 285 10.80 -17.80 -4.47
N TYR A 286 9.85 -18.36 -5.21
CA TYR A 286 8.42 -18.35 -4.88
C TYR A 286 8.12 -18.95 -3.50
N GLY A 287 8.92 -19.91 -3.03
CA GLY A 287 8.80 -20.47 -1.69
C GLY A 287 8.83 -19.45 -0.55
N ARG A 288 9.41 -18.26 -0.79
CA ARG A 288 9.44 -17.15 0.19
C ARG A 288 8.07 -16.47 0.36
N VAL A 289 7.24 -16.41 -0.69
CA VAL A 289 5.92 -15.77 -0.67
C VAL A 289 4.81 -16.80 -0.44
N ARG A 290 4.99 -18.02 -0.94
CA ARG A 290 3.99 -19.09 -0.88
C ARG A 290 3.42 -19.32 0.54
N ARG A 291 4.19 -19.06 1.58
CA ARG A 291 3.79 -19.29 2.97
C ARG A 291 2.87 -18.21 3.52
N PHE A 292 2.92 -16.99 2.96
CA PHE A 292 2.30 -15.79 3.53
C PHE A 292 1.11 -15.31 2.70
N LEU A 293 1.20 -15.41 1.37
CA LEU A 293 0.15 -14.93 0.47
C LEU A 293 -1.24 -15.52 0.78
N PRO A 294 -1.40 -16.80 1.13
CA PRO A 294 -2.70 -17.36 1.47
C PRO A 294 -3.32 -16.73 2.71
N HIS A 295 -2.50 -16.36 3.69
CA HIS A 295 -2.99 -15.71 4.90
C HIS A 295 -3.66 -14.38 4.55
N LEU A 296 -3.05 -13.56 3.69
CA LEU A 296 -3.65 -12.33 3.18
C LEU A 296 -4.96 -12.62 2.42
N LEU A 297 -4.91 -13.50 1.42
CA LEU A 297 -6.04 -13.78 0.53
C LEU A 297 -7.25 -14.37 1.26
N ASN A 298 -7.03 -15.12 2.34
CA ASN A 298 -8.10 -15.71 3.15
C ASN A 298 -8.64 -14.76 4.22
N THR A 299 -7.82 -13.80 4.66
CA THR A 299 -8.17 -12.90 5.77
C THR A 299 -8.81 -11.60 5.25
N VAL A 300 -8.28 -11.05 4.16
CA VAL A 300 -8.75 -9.78 3.58
C VAL A 300 -9.74 -10.05 2.45
N LYS A 301 -10.93 -9.48 2.56
CA LYS A 301 -11.93 -9.51 1.48
C LYS A 301 -11.69 -8.32 0.56
N PHE A 302 -11.17 -8.59 -0.62
CA PHE A 302 -10.94 -7.57 -1.63
C PHE A 302 -12.22 -7.26 -2.41
N SER A 303 -12.42 -5.99 -2.74
CA SER A 303 -13.43 -5.54 -3.69
C SER A 303 -12.77 -4.64 -4.72
N SER A 304 -13.35 -4.51 -5.90
CA SER A 304 -12.72 -3.80 -7.00
C SER A 304 -13.72 -2.91 -7.75
N ALA A 305 -13.23 -1.77 -8.22
CA ALA A 305 -13.88 -1.01 -9.29
C ALA A 305 -13.86 -1.83 -10.60
N PRO A 306 -14.68 -1.50 -11.60
CA PRO A 306 -14.76 -2.26 -12.87
C PRO A 306 -13.41 -2.53 -13.54
N ALA A 307 -12.47 -1.59 -13.44
CA ALA A 307 -11.14 -1.74 -14.02
C ALA A 307 -10.24 -2.79 -13.35
N GLY A 308 -10.53 -3.18 -12.11
CA GLY A 308 -9.75 -4.14 -11.33
C GLY A 308 -10.37 -5.54 -11.23
N VAL A 309 -11.47 -5.81 -11.93
CA VAL A 309 -12.21 -7.10 -11.83
C VAL A 309 -11.33 -8.29 -12.24
N THR A 310 -10.48 -8.13 -13.24
CA THR A 310 -9.57 -9.20 -13.67
C THR A 310 -8.55 -9.55 -12.60
N THR A 311 -8.01 -8.55 -11.90
CA THR A 311 -7.10 -8.77 -10.77
C THR A 311 -7.82 -9.42 -9.60
N LEU A 312 -9.05 -9.00 -9.30
CA LEU A 312 -9.87 -9.60 -8.26
C LEU A 312 -10.16 -11.06 -8.55
N ASN A 313 -10.56 -11.39 -9.78
CA ASN A 313 -10.78 -12.78 -10.21
C ASN A 313 -9.53 -13.64 -10.04
N ALA A 314 -8.36 -13.09 -10.30
CA ALA A 314 -7.10 -13.80 -10.09
C ALA A 314 -6.80 -14.01 -8.59
N CYS A 315 -7.07 -13.04 -7.73
CA CYS A 315 -6.94 -13.20 -6.28
C CYS A 315 -7.90 -14.26 -5.74
N ASP A 316 -9.16 -14.26 -6.18
CA ASP A 316 -10.17 -15.24 -5.80
C ASP A 316 -9.79 -16.65 -6.30
N TYR A 317 -9.25 -16.74 -7.51
CA TYR A 317 -8.74 -17.99 -8.05
C TYR A 317 -7.57 -18.53 -7.22
N LEU A 318 -6.58 -17.70 -6.93
CA LEU A 318 -5.43 -18.06 -6.09
C LEU A 318 -5.87 -18.49 -4.69
N SER A 319 -6.83 -17.81 -4.08
CA SER A 319 -7.36 -18.17 -2.77
C SER A 319 -7.97 -19.57 -2.74
N ARG A 320 -8.70 -19.95 -3.79
CA ARG A 320 -9.32 -21.29 -3.90
C ARG A 320 -8.31 -22.39 -4.24
N GLU A 321 -7.41 -22.12 -5.20
CA GLU A 321 -6.53 -23.13 -5.78
C GLU A 321 -5.17 -23.25 -5.08
N PHE A 322 -4.89 -22.39 -4.12
CA PHE A 322 -3.61 -22.34 -3.42
C PHE A 322 -3.22 -23.69 -2.77
N SER A 323 -4.17 -24.37 -2.12
CA SER A 323 -3.97 -25.68 -1.49
C SER A 323 -4.37 -26.84 -2.40
N SER A 324 -4.88 -26.56 -3.60
CA SER A 324 -5.32 -27.57 -4.56
C SER A 324 -4.15 -28.48 -4.98
N ARG A 325 -4.43 -29.77 -5.15
CA ARG A 325 -3.49 -30.76 -5.68
C ARG A 325 -3.65 -30.99 -7.19
N ARG A 326 -4.42 -30.15 -7.87
CA ARG A 326 -4.64 -30.23 -9.32
C ARG A 326 -3.30 -30.13 -10.05
N GLN A 327 -3.20 -30.87 -11.15
CA GLN A 327 -2.03 -30.85 -12.02
C GLN A 327 -2.15 -29.75 -13.07
N PHE A 328 -3.36 -29.51 -13.60
CA PHE A 328 -3.65 -28.53 -14.64
C PHE A 328 -4.58 -27.43 -14.11
N PHE A 329 -4.36 -26.21 -14.56
CA PHE A 329 -5.03 -25.00 -14.15
C PHE A 329 -5.54 -24.21 -15.37
N ASP A 330 -6.13 -24.90 -16.34
CA ASP A 330 -6.57 -24.31 -17.63
C ASP A 330 -7.70 -23.30 -17.48
N ASP A 331 -8.39 -23.31 -16.34
CA ASP A 331 -9.39 -22.35 -15.92
C ASP A 331 -8.81 -21.10 -15.21
N ALA A 332 -7.49 -21.00 -15.12
CA ALA A 332 -6.86 -19.86 -14.47
C ALA A 332 -7.03 -18.56 -15.28
N PRO A 333 -7.36 -17.43 -14.63
CA PRO A 333 -7.48 -16.13 -15.29
C PRO A 333 -6.10 -15.62 -15.74
N THR A 334 -5.75 -15.88 -17.00
CA THR A 334 -4.45 -15.50 -17.59
C THR A 334 -4.44 -14.09 -18.17
N GLU A 335 -5.54 -13.34 -18.08
CA GLU A 335 -5.72 -12.01 -18.68
C GLU A 335 -4.74 -10.98 -18.09
N ILE A 336 -4.41 -11.13 -16.81
CA ILE A 336 -3.45 -10.26 -16.11
C ILE A 336 -1.99 -10.58 -16.43
N ILE A 337 -1.72 -11.74 -17.07
CA ILE A 337 -0.36 -12.18 -17.38
C ILE A 337 0.03 -11.65 -18.75
N SER A 338 1.19 -10.99 -18.85
CA SER A 338 1.72 -10.53 -20.15
C SER A 338 1.92 -11.68 -21.13
N GLN A 339 1.87 -11.39 -22.43
CA GLN A 339 2.03 -12.41 -23.48
C GLN A 339 3.38 -13.15 -23.40
N SER A 340 4.44 -12.47 -22.96
CA SER A 340 5.74 -13.09 -22.75
C SER A 340 5.72 -14.14 -21.65
N TRP A 341 4.99 -13.87 -20.57
CA TRP A 341 4.85 -14.76 -19.43
C TRP A 341 3.84 -15.88 -19.66
N LYS A 342 2.78 -15.66 -20.48
CA LYS A 342 1.85 -16.74 -20.87
C LYS A 342 2.56 -17.95 -21.45
N ARG A 343 3.58 -17.72 -22.29
CA ARG A 343 4.37 -18.78 -22.90
C ARG A 343 5.15 -19.62 -21.89
N LEU A 344 5.47 -19.05 -20.73
CA LEU A 344 6.27 -19.72 -19.70
C LEU A 344 5.42 -20.56 -18.74
N VAL A 345 4.13 -20.26 -18.61
CA VAL A 345 3.21 -21.01 -17.73
C VAL A 345 2.43 -22.10 -18.47
N ILE A 346 2.48 -22.10 -19.82
CA ILE A 346 1.80 -23.08 -20.66
C ILE A 346 2.82 -24.15 -21.09
N ASN A 347 2.49 -25.43 -20.86
CA ASN A 347 3.32 -26.56 -21.30
C ASN A 347 3.18 -26.84 -22.81
N LYS A 348 3.91 -27.84 -23.33
CA LYS A 348 3.87 -28.26 -24.74
C LYS A 348 2.48 -28.73 -25.20
N GLU A 349 1.69 -29.25 -24.27
CA GLU A 349 0.32 -29.75 -24.50
C GLU A 349 -0.73 -28.66 -24.37
N LYS A 350 -0.32 -27.40 -24.23
CA LYS A 350 -1.15 -26.20 -24.04
C LYS A 350 -1.90 -26.14 -22.71
N HIS A 351 -1.48 -26.92 -21.71
CA HIS A 351 -2.04 -26.86 -20.36
C HIS A 351 -1.29 -25.89 -19.48
N ILE A 352 -1.98 -25.22 -18.56
CA ILE A 352 -1.38 -24.37 -17.53
C ILE A 352 -0.99 -25.26 -16.35
N THR A 353 0.28 -25.26 -15.98
CA THR A 353 0.83 -26.06 -14.89
C THR A 353 1.51 -25.18 -13.84
N ARG A 354 1.67 -25.68 -12.61
CA ARG A 354 2.37 -24.96 -11.53
C ARG A 354 3.82 -24.62 -11.86
N ARG A 355 4.48 -25.44 -12.67
CA ARG A 355 5.89 -25.28 -13.03
C ARG A 355 6.08 -24.72 -14.44
N GLY A 356 4.97 -24.43 -15.14
CA GLY A 356 5.05 -23.99 -16.51
C GLY A 356 5.74 -25.06 -17.36
N TYR A 357 6.88 -24.78 -17.83
CA TYR A 357 7.65 -25.59 -18.74
C TYR A 357 8.33 -26.78 -18.01
N THR A 358 7.87 -27.99 -18.22
CA THR A 358 8.62 -29.24 -17.98
C THR A 358 8.52 -30.11 -19.21
#